data_8b69a6e46b08e84677422ef448dc4887
#
_entry.id   8b69a6e46b08e84677422ef448dc4887
#
_cell.length_a   1.000
_cell.length_b   1.000
_cell.length_c   1.000
_cell.angle_alpha   90.00
_cell.angle_beta   90.00
_cell.angle_gamma   90.00
#
_symmetry.space_group_name_H-M   'P 1'
#
loop_
_entity.id
_entity.type
_entity.pdbx_description
1 polymer ?
#
loop_
_entity_poly.entity_id
_entity_poly.type
_entity_poly.pdbx_seq_one_letter_code
_entity_poly.pdbx_strand_id
1 'polypeptide(L)'
;NCIKQAHEFGIDKSMKIAPMLLFLQDAHAVGLDICGGTTVTETFYWDLNDRTRAFTKRLVAKTPRNYPNQAHASSYGSTIHYLKAVAALGGAAAKKSGRAVVAKMKALPTDDDAFGPGRVRADGRGEFPAYLFQVKTPAESKSEWDLYKLVSTTAPADVLHPLNAKCNFPTT
;
A
#
# COMPACT_ATOMS: atom_id res chain seq x y z
N ASN A 1 -21.09 0.18 3.17
CA ASN A 1 -22.50 0.22 2.77
C ASN A 1 -22.69 0.25 1.24
N CYS A 2 -21.98 1.09 0.47
CA CYS A 2 -22.20 1.23 -0.98
C CYS A 2 -22.08 -0.09 -1.76
N ILE A 3 -21.07 -0.93 -1.45
CA ILE A 3 -20.90 -2.24 -2.10
C ILE A 3 -22.08 -3.17 -1.78
N LYS A 4 -22.55 -3.19 -0.52
CA LYS A 4 -23.71 -3.97 -0.13
C LYS A 4 -24.97 -3.53 -0.88
N GLN A 5 -25.21 -2.23 -0.97
CA GLN A 5 -26.33 -1.68 -1.74
C GLN A 5 -26.23 -2.00 -3.23
N ALA A 6 -25.02 -1.87 -3.81
CA ALA A 6 -24.81 -2.24 -5.21
C ALA A 6 -25.13 -3.72 -5.47
N HIS A 7 -24.79 -4.60 -4.55
CA HIS A 7 -25.13 -6.01 -4.61
C HIS A 7 -26.64 -6.25 -4.45
N GLU A 8 -27.26 -5.62 -3.45
CA GLU A 8 -28.74 -5.71 -3.20
C GLU A 8 -29.57 -5.27 -4.40
N PHE A 9 -29.13 -4.21 -5.09
CA PHE A 9 -29.77 -3.71 -6.33
C PHE A 9 -29.31 -4.45 -7.60
N GLY A 10 -28.46 -5.45 -7.49
CA GLY A 10 -27.98 -6.25 -8.63
C GLY A 10 -27.09 -5.49 -9.61
N ILE A 11 -26.51 -4.36 -9.21
CA ILE A 11 -25.62 -3.54 -10.04
C ILE A 11 -24.36 -4.33 -10.42
N ASP A 12 -23.83 -5.11 -9.50
CA ASP A 12 -22.66 -5.98 -9.66
C ASP A 12 -22.85 -7.06 -10.76
N LYS A 13 -24.08 -7.38 -11.12
CA LYS A 13 -24.42 -8.34 -12.19
C LYS A 13 -24.25 -7.73 -13.59
N SER A 14 -24.36 -6.41 -13.71
CA SER A 14 -24.31 -5.68 -14.98
C SER A 14 -23.09 -4.80 -15.12
N MET A 15 -22.46 -4.40 -14.02
CA MET A 15 -21.31 -3.49 -13.99
C MET A 15 -20.22 -4.01 -13.04
N LYS A 16 -18.97 -3.78 -13.42
CA LYS A 16 -17.83 -4.05 -12.53
C LYS A 16 -17.75 -2.95 -11.47
N ILE A 17 -17.60 -3.35 -10.22
CA ILE A 17 -17.41 -2.43 -9.10
C ILE A 17 -15.91 -2.25 -8.87
N ALA A 18 -15.45 -1.00 -8.89
CA ALA A 18 -14.06 -0.61 -8.64
C ALA A 18 -14.04 0.57 -7.65
N PRO A 19 -14.01 0.30 -6.34
CA PRO A 19 -13.94 1.36 -5.34
C PRO A 19 -12.60 2.08 -5.42
N MET A 20 -12.64 3.40 -5.21
CA MET A 20 -11.43 4.24 -5.17
C MET A 20 -10.54 3.91 -3.97
N LEU A 21 -11.12 3.41 -2.89
CA LEU A 21 -10.44 2.97 -1.68
C LEU A 21 -11.22 1.82 -1.06
N LEU A 22 -10.59 0.67 -0.97
CA LEU A 22 -11.09 -0.51 -0.28
C LEU A 22 -9.90 -1.24 0.33
N PHE A 23 -9.80 -1.22 1.64
CA PHE A 23 -8.75 -1.96 2.33
C PHE A 23 -9.11 -3.44 2.51
N LEU A 24 -8.09 -4.25 2.74
CA LEU A 24 -8.24 -5.67 3.03
C LEU A 24 -9.28 -5.94 4.14
N GLN A 25 -9.29 -5.10 5.19
CA GLN A 25 -10.24 -5.17 6.30
C GLN A 25 -11.68 -4.89 5.87
N ASP A 26 -11.86 -3.98 4.91
CA ASP A 26 -13.19 -3.65 4.38
C ASP A 26 -13.74 -4.84 3.59
N ALA A 27 -12.92 -5.45 2.74
CA ALA A 27 -13.29 -6.65 2.00
C ALA A 27 -13.63 -7.81 2.94
N HIS A 28 -12.83 -8.01 4.01
CA HIS A 28 -13.08 -8.99 5.05
C HIS A 28 -14.42 -8.74 5.75
N ALA A 29 -14.69 -7.50 6.16
CA ALA A 29 -15.90 -7.11 6.88
C ALA A 29 -17.18 -7.14 6.01
N VAL A 30 -17.05 -6.86 4.72
CA VAL A 30 -18.18 -6.94 3.76
C VAL A 30 -18.51 -8.40 3.46
N GLY A 31 -17.52 -9.25 3.37
CA GLY A 31 -17.63 -10.68 3.03
C GLY A 31 -17.53 -10.95 1.53
N LEU A 32 -16.88 -12.06 1.19
CA LEU A 32 -16.62 -12.46 -0.20
C LEU A 32 -17.87 -12.76 -1.03
N ASP A 33 -18.97 -13.15 -0.38
CA ASP A 33 -20.26 -13.36 -1.04
C ASP A 33 -20.81 -12.08 -1.68
N ILE A 34 -20.51 -10.93 -1.06
CA ILE A 34 -21.02 -9.62 -1.49
C ILE A 34 -19.99 -8.86 -2.33
N CYS A 35 -18.70 -8.88 -1.95
CA CYS A 35 -17.69 -8.10 -2.64
C CYS A 35 -16.83 -8.89 -3.63
N GLY A 36 -17.06 -10.20 -3.77
CA GLY A 36 -16.36 -11.03 -4.74
C GLY A 36 -16.46 -10.48 -6.17
N GLY A 37 -15.35 -10.49 -6.90
CA GLY A 37 -15.27 -9.90 -8.24
C GLY A 37 -14.97 -8.41 -8.29
N THR A 38 -15.09 -7.68 -7.17
CA THR A 38 -14.70 -6.26 -7.06
C THR A 38 -13.23 -6.07 -7.40
N THR A 39 -12.90 -5.02 -8.16
CA THR A 39 -11.53 -4.71 -8.57
C THR A 39 -10.95 -3.63 -7.67
N VAL A 40 -9.76 -3.86 -7.11
CA VAL A 40 -9.09 -2.93 -6.19
C VAL A 40 -7.65 -2.67 -6.63
N THR A 41 -7.15 -1.47 -6.37
CA THR A 41 -5.74 -1.12 -6.60
C THR A 41 -5.06 -0.88 -5.25
N GLU A 42 -3.98 -1.61 -5.00
CA GLU A 42 -3.20 -1.55 -3.78
C GLU A 42 -1.70 -1.49 -4.10
N THR A 43 -0.92 -0.93 -3.21
CA THR A 43 0.55 -0.93 -3.30
C THR A 43 1.17 -2.05 -2.47
N PHE A 44 0.36 -2.73 -1.68
CA PHE A 44 0.78 -3.82 -0.81
C PHE A 44 -0.36 -4.82 -0.62
N TYR A 45 0.00 -6.10 -0.70
CA TYR A 45 -0.86 -7.20 -0.25
C TYR A 45 -0.02 -8.22 0.52
N TRP A 46 -0.55 -8.75 1.58
CA TRP A 46 0.21 -9.61 2.50
C TRP A 46 0.77 -10.87 1.84
N ASP A 47 0.08 -11.43 0.85
CA ASP A 47 0.48 -12.64 0.10
C ASP A 47 0.98 -12.32 -1.32
N LEU A 48 1.61 -11.18 -1.52
CA LEU A 48 2.12 -10.78 -2.83
C LEU A 48 3.40 -11.54 -3.21
N ASN A 49 4.31 -11.72 -2.25
CA ASN A 49 5.61 -12.38 -2.43
C ASN A 49 6.19 -12.82 -1.07
N ASP A 50 7.37 -13.47 -1.08
CA ASP A 50 8.00 -13.96 0.14
C ASP A 50 8.32 -12.85 1.15
N ARG A 51 8.70 -11.67 0.66
CA ARG A 51 8.96 -10.48 1.50
C ARG A 51 7.71 -10.07 2.27
N THR A 52 6.59 -9.88 1.57
CA THR A 52 5.33 -9.43 2.20
C THR A 52 4.77 -10.48 3.15
N ARG A 53 4.94 -11.76 2.82
CA ARG A 53 4.59 -12.89 3.73
C ARG A 53 5.44 -12.89 5.00
N ALA A 54 6.75 -12.71 4.88
CA ALA A 54 7.66 -12.64 6.02
C ALA A 54 7.38 -11.43 6.92
N PHE A 55 7.12 -10.25 6.32
CA PHE A 55 6.69 -9.05 7.03
C PHE A 55 5.40 -9.31 7.81
N THR A 56 4.39 -9.86 7.14
CA THR A 56 3.08 -10.16 7.73
C THR A 56 3.20 -11.13 8.89
N LYS A 57 3.98 -12.20 8.75
CA LYS A 57 4.22 -13.18 9.83
C LYS A 57 4.73 -12.52 11.12
N ARG A 58 5.64 -11.54 10.99
CA ARG A 58 6.17 -10.80 12.15
C ARG A 58 5.12 -9.86 12.76
N LEU A 59 4.31 -9.22 11.92
CA LEU A 59 3.32 -8.26 12.36
C LEU A 59 2.14 -8.95 13.06
N VAL A 60 1.59 -10.01 12.47
CA VAL A 60 0.44 -10.76 13.00
C VAL A 60 0.72 -11.33 14.40
N ALA A 61 1.97 -11.64 14.73
CA ALA A 61 2.37 -12.03 16.08
C ALA A 61 2.09 -10.92 17.14
N LYS A 62 2.03 -9.64 16.69
CA LYS A 62 1.76 -8.46 17.54
C LYS A 62 0.33 -7.94 17.40
N THR A 63 -0.31 -8.23 16.30
CA THR A 63 -1.68 -7.81 15.96
C THR A 63 -2.52 -9.05 15.63
N PRO A 64 -2.82 -9.91 16.61
CA PRO A 64 -3.57 -11.15 16.36
C PRO A 64 -4.94 -10.82 15.72
N ARG A 65 -5.33 -11.66 14.77
CA ARG A 65 -6.57 -11.54 14.00
C ARG A 65 -6.66 -10.36 13.02
N ASN A 66 -5.54 -9.68 12.75
CA ASN A 66 -5.54 -8.59 11.77
C ASN A 66 -4.30 -8.66 10.88
N TYR A 67 -4.52 -8.82 9.58
CA TYR A 67 -3.47 -8.83 8.59
C TYR A 67 -3.20 -7.40 8.08
N PRO A 68 -1.93 -7.07 7.73
CA PRO A 68 -1.61 -5.72 7.25
C PRO A 68 -2.22 -5.42 5.88
N ASN A 69 -2.70 -4.21 5.73
CA ASN A 69 -3.04 -3.60 4.46
C ASN A 69 -1.97 -2.59 4.03
N GLN A 70 -2.17 -1.91 2.89
CA GLN A 70 -1.22 -0.91 2.38
C GLN A 70 -0.98 0.26 3.35
N ALA A 71 -1.96 0.67 4.16
CA ALA A 71 -1.77 1.76 5.12
C ALA A 71 -0.83 1.37 6.26
N HIS A 72 -0.95 0.15 6.78
CA HIS A 72 -0.02 -0.39 7.78
C HIS A 72 1.40 -0.50 7.20
N ALA A 73 1.52 -1.06 6.01
CA ALA A 73 2.81 -1.19 5.31
C ALA A 73 3.44 0.19 5.04
N SER A 74 2.65 1.18 4.59
CA SER A 74 3.12 2.55 4.33
C SER A 74 3.59 3.25 5.60
N SER A 75 2.85 3.11 6.69
CA SER A 75 3.25 3.69 7.99
C SER A 75 4.57 3.08 8.48
N TYR A 76 4.73 1.78 8.34
CA TYR A 76 5.98 1.10 8.67
C TYR A 76 7.13 1.55 7.77
N GLY A 77 6.98 1.48 6.44
CA GLY A 77 8.04 1.81 5.48
C GLY A 77 8.49 3.27 5.60
N SER A 78 7.53 4.22 5.72
CA SER A 78 7.86 5.64 5.89
C SER A 78 8.60 5.91 7.21
N THR A 79 8.20 5.26 8.29
CA THR A 79 8.88 5.39 9.59
C THR A 79 10.31 4.85 9.54
N ILE A 80 10.51 3.65 8.98
CA ILE A 80 11.85 3.06 8.82
C ILE A 80 12.73 3.94 7.95
N HIS A 81 12.20 4.44 6.83
CA HIS A 81 12.98 5.32 5.94
C HIS A 81 13.35 6.64 6.61
N TYR A 82 12.44 7.25 7.37
CA TYR A 82 12.74 8.42 8.19
C TYR A 82 13.86 8.13 9.20
N LEU A 83 13.79 7.02 9.92
CA LEU A 83 14.82 6.64 10.90
C LEU A 83 16.19 6.38 10.25
N LYS A 84 16.22 5.77 9.05
CA LYS A 84 17.45 5.62 8.25
C LYS A 84 18.05 6.99 7.88
N ALA A 85 17.24 7.95 7.49
CA ALA A 85 17.68 9.31 7.19
C ALA A 85 18.23 10.03 8.43
N VAL A 86 17.55 9.90 9.58
CA VAL A 86 18.02 10.43 10.87
C VAL A 86 19.36 9.81 11.27
N ALA A 87 19.52 8.49 11.14
CA ALA A 87 20.77 7.80 11.43
C ALA A 87 21.91 8.26 10.53
N ALA A 88 21.63 8.44 9.23
CA ALA A 88 22.64 8.91 8.25
C ALA A 88 23.08 10.37 8.46
N LEU A 89 22.22 11.21 9.04
CA LEU A 89 22.55 12.60 9.39
C LEU A 89 23.23 12.72 10.76
N GLY A 90 23.01 11.76 11.64
CA GLY A 90 23.25 11.87 13.06
C GLY A 90 22.11 12.58 13.81
N GLY A 91 21.70 12.04 14.95
CA GLY A 91 20.52 12.49 15.69
C GLY A 91 20.53 13.98 16.07
N ALA A 92 21.69 14.53 16.44
CA ALA A 92 21.84 15.93 16.79
C ALA A 92 21.58 16.89 15.61
N ALA A 93 22.06 16.53 14.40
CA ALA A 93 21.82 17.31 13.19
C ALA A 93 20.36 17.18 12.72
N ALA A 94 19.82 15.96 12.75
CA ALA A 94 18.43 15.69 12.39
C ALA A 94 17.44 16.46 13.28
N LYS A 95 17.70 16.56 14.59
CA LYS A 95 16.86 17.32 15.54
C LYS A 95 16.84 18.81 15.23
N LYS A 96 17.90 19.36 14.64
CA LYS A 96 18.00 20.80 14.32
C LYS A 96 17.19 21.19 13.07
N SER A 97 16.99 20.28 12.13
CA SER A 97 16.33 20.60 10.86
C SER A 97 15.57 19.42 10.27
N GLY A 98 14.25 19.49 10.35
CA GLY A 98 13.35 18.55 9.65
C GLY A 98 13.53 18.61 8.11
N ARG A 99 13.84 19.80 7.58
CA ARG A 99 14.15 19.96 6.14
C ARG A 99 15.37 19.13 5.73
N ALA A 100 16.44 19.14 6.52
CA ALA A 100 17.62 18.31 6.25
C ALA A 100 17.28 16.81 6.28
N VAL A 101 16.40 16.37 7.18
CA VAL A 101 15.93 14.98 7.22
C VAL A 101 15.17 14.63 5.96
N VAL A 102 14.24 15.47 5.52
CA VAL A 102 13.47 15.25 4.27
C VAL A 102 14.38 15.23 3.04
N ALA A 103 15.35 16.15 2.96
CA ALA A 103 16.34 16.13 1.88
C ALA A 103 17.14 14.81 1.88
N LYS A 104 17.55 14.32 3.06
CA LYS A 104 18.23 13.03 3.19
C LYS A 104 17.32 11.86 2.79
N MET A 105 16.05 11.88 3.15
CA MET A 105 15.07 10.86 2.72
C MET A 105 14.96 10.80 1.18
N LYS A 106 14.93 11.94 0.52
CA LYS A 106 14.90 12.00 -0.95
C LYS A 106 16.21 11.52 -1.60
N ALA A 107 17.35 11.70 -0.93
CA ALA A 107 18.67 11.29 -1.43
C ALA A 107 18.96 9.79 -1.20
N LEU A 108 18.31 9.15 -0.26
CA LEU A 108 18.49 7.74 0.05
C LEU A 108 17.48 6.88 -0.72
N PRO A 109 17.89 5.74 -1.29
CA PRO A 109 16.94 4.76 -1.78
C PRO A 109 16.11 4.21 -0.60
N THR A 110 14.84 3.92 -0.85
CA THR A 110 14.06 3.12 0.08
C THR A 110 14.35 1.65 -0.17
N ASP A 111 14.47 0.89 0.89
CA ASP A 111 14.47 -0.56 0.84
C ASP A 111 14.04 -1.06 2.21
N ASP A 112 12.84 -1.59 2.28
CA ASP A 112 12.26 -2.13 3.49
C ASP A 112 11.64 -3.50 3.22
N ASP A 113 11.28 -4.20 4.27
CA ASP A 113 10.76 -5.54 4.20
C ASP A 113 9.24 -5.61 3.95
N ALA A 114 8.57 -4.47 3.80
CA ALA A 114 7.19 -4.40 3.33
C ALA A 114 7.12 -4.14 1.81
N PHE A 115 7.72 -3.02 1.33
CA PHE A 115 7.67 -2.64 -0.08
C PHE A 115 8.89 -3.05 -0.89
N GLY A 116 10.06 -3.17 -0.25
CA GLY A 116 11.33 -3.39 -0.92
C GLY A 116 11.93 -2.12 -1.53
N PRO A 117 12.76 -2.28 -2.59
CA PRO A 117 13.45 -1.15 -3.18
C PRO A 117 12.49 -0.16 -3.84
N GLY A 118 12.77 1.12 -3.66
CA GLY A 118 12.05 2.24 -4.23
C GLY A 118 12.77 3.54 -3.94
N ARG A 119 12.12 4.66 -4.13
CA ARG A 119 12.69 5.98 -3.80
C ARG A 119 11.60 6.99 -3.45
N VAL A 120 12.01 8.06 -2.80
CA VAL A 120 11.19 9.25 -2.59
C VAL A 120 11.56 10.28 -3.67
N ARG A 121 10.58 10.65 -4.50
CA ARG A 121 10.70 11.62 -5.59
C ARG A 121 10.86 13.04 -5.05
N ALA A 122 11.31 13.99 -5.90
CA ALA A 122 11.50 15.39 -5.53
C ALA A 122 10.27 16.05 -4.91
N ASP A 123 9.08 15.70 -5.37
CA ASP A 123 7.79 16.18 -4.82
C ASP A 123 7.34 15.44 -3.54
N GLY A 124 8.17 14.55 -2.99
CA GLY A 124 7.90 13.82 -1.76
C GLY A 124 7.10 12.51 -1.96
N ARG A 125 6.75 12.17 -3.19
CA ARG A 125 5.99 10.96 -3.49
C ARG A 125 6.88 9.72 -3.48
N GLY A 126 6.42 8.65 -2.86
CA GLY A 126 7.08 7.35 -2.95
C GLY A 126 6.85 6.71 -4.32
N GLU A 127 7.91 6.19 -4.94
CA GLU A 127 7.85 5.47 -6.21
C GLU A 127 7.92 3.98 -5.95
N PHE A 128 6.74 3.34 -6.03
CA PHE A 128 6.54 1.90 -5.89
C PHE A 128 5.60 1.39 -6.97
N PRO A 129 5.65 0.09 -7.30
CA PRO A 129 4.65 -0.54 -8.16
C PRO A 129 3.24 -0.40 -7.59
N ALA A 130 2.24 -0.34 -8.45
CA ALA A 130 0.85 -0.55 -8.08
C ALA A 130 0.37 -1.90 -8.61
N TYR A 131 -0.51 -2.52 -7.86
CA TYR A 131 -1.04 -3.85 -8.16
C TYR A 131 -2.55 -3.76 -8.30
N LEU A 132 -3.04 -4.24 -9.42
CA LEU A 132 -4.47 -4.44 -9.61
C LEU A 132 -4.83 -5.83 -9.11
N PHE A 133 -5.74 -5.87 -8.17
CA PHE A 133 -6.30 -7.11 -7.65
C PHE A 133 -7.79 -7.24 -7.98
N GLN A 134 -8.25 -8.46 -7.96
CA GLN A 134 -9.67 -8.76 -7.87
C GLN A 134 -9.94 -9.45 -6.54
N VAL A 135 -11.00 -9.02 -5.86
CA VAL A 135 -11.49 -9.70 -4.66
C VAL A 135 -11.94 -11.10 -5.07
N LYS A 136 -11.45 -12.12 -4.36
CA LYS A 136 -11.80 -13.51 -4.60
C LYS A 136 -13.27 -13.78 -4.29
N THR A 137 -13.81 -14.77 -4.95
CA THR A 137 -15.07 -15.39 -4.55
C THR A 137 -14.84 -16.34 -3.35
N PRO A 138 -15.89 -16.74 -2.60
CA PRO A 138 -15.74 -17.72 -1.52
C PRO A 138 -15.07 -19.02 -1.97
N ALA A 139 -15.35 -19.49 -3.18
CA ALA A 139 -14.78 -20.71 -3.74
C ALA A 139 -13.28 -20.61 -4.08
N GLU A 140 -12.77 -19.40 -4.29
CA GLU A 140 -11.36 -19.15 -4.61
C GLU A 140 -10.49 -18.93 -3.36
N SER A 141 -11.10 -18.52 -2.24
CA SER A 141 -10.42 -18.22 -1.00
C SER A 141 -10.04 -19.51 -0.25
N LYS A 142 -8.79 -19.58 0.23
CA LYS A 142 -8.26 -20.74 0.94
C LYS A 142 -8.12 -20.53 2.45
N SER A 143 -8.27 -19.30 2.90
CA SER A 143 -8.18 -18.93 4.32
C SER A 143 -8.86 -17.59 4.58
N GLU A 144 -9.12 -17.28 5.86
CA GLU A 144 -9.82 -16.08 6.30
C GLU A 144 -9.31 -14.78 5.67
N TRP A 145 -8.00 -14.63 5.42
CA TRP A 145 -7.37 -13.43 4.88
C TRP A 145 -6.90 -13.58 3.43
N ASP A 146 -7.17 -14.71 2.79
CA ASP A 146 -6.85 -14.94 1.38
C ASP A 146 -7.95 -14.33 0.48
N LEU A 147 -8.00 -13.00 0.43
CA LEU A 147 -9.12 -12.25 -0.14
C LEU A 147 -8.88 -11.74 -1.56
N TYR A 148 -7.62 -11.62 -2.01
CA TYR A 148 -7.30 -11.00 -3.28
C TYR A 148 -6.52 -11.95 -4.21
N LYS A 149 -6.76 -11.82 -5.50
CA LYS A 149 -5.93 -12.41 -6.55
C LYS A 149 -5.34 -11.29 -7.42
N LEU A 150 -4.04 -11.39 -7.70
CA LEU A 150 -3.33 -10.44 -8.53
C LEU A 150 -3.81 -10.56 -9.99
N VAL A 151 -4.19 -9.42 -10.58
CA VAL A 151 -4.60 -9.31 -11.99
C VAL A 151 -3.47 -8.74 -12.82
N SER A 152 -2.85 -7.64 -12.38
CA SER A 152 -1.74 -7.01 -13.08
C SER A 152 -0.86 -6.20 -12.14
N THR A 153 0.36 -5.94 -12.59
CA THR A 153 1.33 -5.07 -11.93
C THR A 153 1.66 -3.91 -12.86
N THR A 154 1.60 -2.70 -12.33
CA THR A 154 1.99 -1.48 -13.05
C THR A 154 3.31 -0.96 -12.48
N ALA A 155 4.27 -0.72 -13.36
CA ALA A 155 5.58 -0.21 -12.94
C ALA A 155 5.49 1.19 -12.34
N PRO A 156 6.41 1.59 -11.44
CA PRO A 156 6.36 2.92 -10.80
C PRO A 156 6.31 4.08 -11.79
N ALA A 157 7.02 3.97 -12.92
CA ALA A 157 7.03 5.01 -13.95
C ALA A 157 5.66 5.26 -14.60
N ASP A 158 4.82 4.21 -14.67
CA ASP A 158 3.51 4.27 -15.32
C ASP A 158 2.38 4.60 -14.33
N VAL A 159 2.65 4.48 -13.02
CA VAL A 159 1.69 4.81 -11.95
C VAL A 159 1.67 6.30 -11.65
N LEU A 160 2.84 6.95 -11.76
CA LEU A 160 3.02 8.29 -11.26
C LEU A 160 2.76 9.35 -12.31
N HIS A 161 1.91 10.30 -11.98
CA HIS A 161 1.78 11.51 -12.78
C HIS A 161 3.14 12.24 -12.93
N PRO A 162 3.40 12.93 -14.04
CA PRO A 162 4.54 13.82 -14.18
C PRO A 162 4.65 14.80 -13.02
N LEU A 163 5.87 15.28 -12.74
CA LEU A 163 6.08 16.33 -11.76
C LEU A 163 5.24 17.56 -12.14
N ASN A 164 4.46 18.06 -11.21
CA ASN A 164 3.67 19.26 -11.43
C ASN A 164 4.57 20.49 -11.29
N ALA A 165 4.80 21.22 -12.40
CA ALA A 165 5.61 22.43 -12.42
C ALA A 165 5.09 23.55 -11.48
N LYS A 166 3.81 23.51 -11.09
CA LYS A 166 3.22 24.44 -10.11
C LYS A 166 3.48 24.01 -8.65
N CYS A 167 4.01 22.83 -8.42
CA CYS A 167 4.32 22.33 -7.09
C CYS A 167 5.75 22.73 -6.69
N ASN A 168 5.88 23.90 -6.09
CA ASN A 168 7.16 24.44 -5.59
C ASN A 168 7.55 23.76 -4.28
N PHE A 169 7.89 22.48 -4.32
CA PHE A 169 8.55 21.86 -3.18
C PHE A 169 9.98 22.42 -3.04
N PRO A 170 10.39 22.86 -1.83
CA PRO A 170 11.76 23.25 -1.60
C PRO A 170 12.68 22.06 -1.93
N THR A 171 13.58 22.26 -2.86
CA THR A 171 14.53 21.23 -3.31
C THR A 171 15.69 21.04 -2.33
N THR A 172 15.84 21.92 -1.35
CA THR A 172 16.88 21.88 -0.30
C THR A 172 16.35 22.42 1.04
#